data_346745c8987f52c4558926293991019e
#
_entry.id   346745c8987f52c4558926293991019e
#
_cell.length_a   1.000
_cell.length_b   1.000
_cell.length_c   1.000
_cell.angle_alpha   90.00
_cell.angle_beta   90.00
_cell.angle_gamma   90.00
#
_symmetry.space_group_name_H-M   'P 1'
#
loop_
_entity.id
_entity.type
_entity.pdbx_description
1 polymer ?
#
loop_
_entity_poly.entity_id
_entity_poly.type
_entity_poly.pdbx_seq_one_letter_code
_entity_poly.pdbx_strand_id
1 'polypeptide(L)'
;MSGEYYDDESDESEAGADDQSRLQKALAEQYKRIQIEQQKKELMRNLLDDQAYERLMNIRASNPDLYSQIVNVIISLVQTGRLQGKLSEKQFLAILQKLTTRQEPTINYKHK
;
A
#
# COMPACT_ATOMS: atom_id res chain seq x y z
N MET A 1 -11.71 4.27 45.47
CA MET A 1 -11.73 4.27 45.03
C MET A 1 -11.53 4.22 44.72
N SER A 2 -11.55 4.17 44.37
CA SER A 2 -11.54 3.98 43.75
C SER A 2 -11.17 3.89 43.15
N GLY A 3 -11.11 3.75 42.87
CA GLY A 3 -10.96 3.43 42.10
C GLY A 3 -10.51 3.34 41.53
N GLU A 4 -10.56 3.21 41.35
CA GLU A 4 -10.43 2.85 40.79
C GLU A 4 -10.13 2.77 40.26
N TYR A 5 -10.07 2.55 40.13
CA TYR A 5 -9.96 2.05 39.43
C TYR A 5 -9.50 2.02 38.96
N TYR A 6 -9.23 1.71 38.80
CA TYR A 6 -8.96 1.26 38.21
C TYR A 6 -8.41 0.91 37.96
N ASP A 7 -8.27 0.68 38.09
CA ASP A 7 -7.92 0.09 37.84
C ASP A 7 -7.74 -0.37 37.66
N ASP A 8 -7.91 -0.86 37.86
CA ASP A 8 -7.82 -1.45 37.58
C ASP A 8 -8.00 -1.83 37.31
N GLU A 9 -8.34 -2.26 37.26
CA GLU A 9 -8.57 -2.54 36.99
C GLU A 9 -8.55 -3.41 36.65
N SER A 10 -8.89 -4.25 36.85
CA SER A 10 -8.67 -5.02 36.73
C SER A 10 -8.43 -6.03 35.97
N ASP A 11 -8.65 -7.49 36.52
CA ASP A 11 -7.93 -8.25 35.60
C ASP A 11 -8.77 -8.91 34.58
N GLU A 12 -9.84 -9.45 34.94
CA GLU A 12 -10.74 -9.96 33.93
C GLU A 12 -11.33 -8.88 33.13
N SER A 13 -11.60 -7.79 33.77
CA SER A 13 -12.05 -6.65 33.03
C SER A 13 -11.01 -6.22 32.07
N GLU A 14 -9.78 -6.34 32.47
CA GLU A 14 -8.69 -5.98 31.58
C GLU A 14 -8.65 -6.86 30.37
N ALA A 15 -8.87 -8.14 30.55
CA ALA A 15 -8.87 -9.04 29.42
C ALA A 15 -9.97 -8.68 28.46
N GLY A 16 -11.16 -8.39 28.96
CA GLY A 16 -12.24 -7.97 28.10
C GLY A 16 -11.96 -6.64 27.42
N ALA A 17 -11.42 -5.71 28.19
CA ALA A 17 -11.07 -4.42 27.63
C ALA A 17 -9.99 -4.57 26.59
N ASP A 18 -9.05 -5.46 26.82
CA ASP A 18 -8.01 -5.73 25.87
C ASP A 18 -8.57 -6.23 24.57
N ASP A 19 -9.52 -7.14 24.62
CA ASP A 19 -10.12 -7.66 23.39
C ASP A 19 -10.84 -6.57 22.63
N GLN A 20 -11.60 -5.75 23.33
CA GLN A 20 -12.29 -4.67 22.68
C GLN A 20 -11.31 -3.66 22.11
N SER A 21 -10.26 -3.39 22.86
CA SER A 21 -9.25 -2.46 22.44
C SER A 21 -8.56 -2.95 21.19
N ARG A 22 -8.26 -4.24 21.15
CA ARG A 22 -7.65 -4.83 19.97
C ARG A 22 -8.55 -4.76 18.78
N LEU A 23 -9.82 -5.03 18.99
CA LEU A 23 -10.80 -4.98 17.93
C LEU A 23 -10.91 -3.57 17.39
N GLN A 24 -10.99 -2.60 18.28
CA GLN A 24 -11.08 -1.21 17.85
C GLN A 24 -9.83 -0.77 17.11
N LYS A 25 -8.67 -1.19 17.57
CA LYS A 25 -7.44 -0.88 16.88
C LYS A 25 -7.40 -1.52 15.51
N ALA A 26 -7.82 -2.76 15.44
CA ALA A 26 -7.82 -3.46 14.16
C ALA A 26 -8.75 -2.78 13.18
N LEU A 27 -9.93 -2.36 13.65
CA LEU A 27 -10.86 -1.65 12.80
C LEU A 27 -10.30 -0.31 12.35
N ALA A 28 -9.68 0.41 13.28
CA ALA A 28 -9.11 1.71 12.96
C ALA A 28 -7.98 1.59 11.96
N GLU A 29 -7.15 0.56 12.13
CA GLU A 29 -6.07 0.34 11.18
C GLU A 29 -6.58 -0.06 9.82
N GLN A 30 -7.60 -0.88 9.80
CA GLN A 30 -8.21 -1.29 8.54
C GLN A 30 -8.81 -0.09 7.84
N TYR A 31 -9.48 0.75 8.58
CA TYR A 31 -10.07 1.96 8.04
C TYR A 31 -9.00 2.88 7.46
N LYS A 32 -7.91 3.02 8.19
CA LYS A 32 -6.78 3.82 7.72
C LYS A 32 -6.21 3.26 6.43
N ARG A 33 -6.07 1.95 6.37
CA ARG A 33 -5.54 1.32 5.16
C ARG A 33 -6.42 1.58 3.96
N ILE A 34 -7.72 1.51 4.17
CA ILE A 34 -8.66 1.77 3.10
C ILE A 34 -8.54 3.20 2.63
N GLN A 35 -8.43 4.14 3.56
CA GLN A 35 -8.28 5.54 3.20
C GLN A 35 -6.99 5.80 2.45
N ILE A 36 -5.90 5.22 2.93
CA ILE A 36 -4.62 5.38 2.26
C ILE A 36 -4.67 4.77 0.87
N GLU A 37 -5.29 3.62 0.76
CA GLU A 37 -5.41 2.96 -0.53
C GLU A 37 -6.23 3.81 -1.50
N GLN A 38 -7.30 4.41 -1.03
CA GLN A 38 -8.11 5.26 -1.88
C GLN A 38 -7.35 6.52 -2.28
N GLN A 39 -6.59 7.09 -1.37
CA GLN A 39 -5.78 8.24 -1.69
C GLN A 39 -4.73 7.90 -2.73
N LYS A 40 -4.13 6.74 -2.62
CA LYS A 40 -3.14 6.30 -3.60
C LYS A 40 -3.78 6.09 -4.96
N LYS A 41 -4.96 5.51 -4.99
CA LYS A 41 -5.68 5.31 -6.24
C LYS A 41 -6.01 6.64 -6.90
N GLU A 42 -6.48 7.58 -6.10
CA GLU A 42 -6.80 8.90 -6.60
C GLU A 42 -5.56 9.56 -7.15
N LEU A 43 -4.46 9.45 -6.44
CA LEU A 43 -3.20 10.02 -6.88
C LEU A 43 -2.76 9.38 -8.19
N MET A 44 -2.85 8.06 -8.28
CA MET A 44 -2.48 7.37 -9.50
C MET A 44 -3.38 7.80 -10.65
N ARG A 45 -4.65 8.00 -10.39
CA ARG A 45 -5.57 8.43 -11.42
C ARG A 45 -5.16 9.79 -11.99
N ASN A 46 -4.64 10.66 -11.13
CA ASN A 46 -4.19 11.97 -11.56
C ASN A 46 -2.84 11.93 -12.25
N LEU A 47 -2.00 10.99 -11.87
CA LEU A 47 -0.63 10.92 -12.39
C LEU A 47 -0.50 10.06 -13.64
N LEU A 48 -1.45 9.18 -13.89
CA LEU A 48 -1.39 8.26 -15.02
C LEU A 48 -2.43 8.63 -16.05
N ASP A 49 -2.12 8.38 -17.31
CA ASP A 49 -3.18 8.53 -18.30
C ASP A 49 -4.14 7.34 -18.16
N ASP A 50 -5.24 7.39 -18.90
CA ASP A 50 -6.33 6.43 -18.71
C ASP A 50 -5.87 5.00 -18.92
N GLN A 51 -5.07 4.78 -19.95
CA GLN A 51 -4.63 3.42 -20.25
C GLN A 51 -3.64 2.91 -19.24
N ALA A 52 -2.73 3.76 -18.81
CA ALA A 52 -1.79 3.37 -17.76
C ALA A 52 -2.52 3.05 -16.47
N TYR A 53 -3.49 3.87 -16.12
CA TYR A 53 -4.27 3.65 -14.91
C TYR A 53 -5.02 2.32 -14.97
N GLU A 54 -5.60 2.04 -16.11
CA GLU A 54 -6.34 0.80 -16.28
C GLU A 54 -5.43 -0.41 -16.12
N ARG A 55 -4.24 -0.34 -16.69
CA ARG A 55 -3.28 -1.42 -16.52
C ARG A 55 -2.88 -1.59 -15.07
N LEU A 56 -2.67 -0.48 -14.39
CA LEU A 56 -2.29 -0.53 -12.98
C LEU A 56 -3.38 -1.19 -12.15
N MET A 57 -4.64 -0.90 -12.42
CA MET A 57 -5.74 -1.52 -11.70
C MET A 57 -5.83 -3.01 -11.97
N ASN A 58 -5.53 -3.42 -13.19
CA ASN A 58 -5.49 -4.84 -13.52
C ASN A 58 -4.38 -5.55 -12.75
N ILE A 59 -3.23 -4.92 -12.64
CA ILE A 59 -2.14 -5.48 -11.86
C ILE A 59 -2.51 -5.55 -10.38
N ARG A 60 -3.18 -4.53 -9.89
CA ARG A 60 -3.63 -4.53 -8.51
C ARG A 60 -4.48 -5.77 -8.20
N ALA A 61 -5.34 -6.15 -9.14
CA ALA A 61 -6.20 -7.28 -8.94
C ALA A 61 -5.45 -8.61 -8.99
N SER A 62 -4.45 -8.70 -9.86
CA SER A 62 -3.77 -9.98 -10.08
C SER A 62 -2.49 -10.11 -9.27
N ASN A 63 -1.82 -9.01 -8.96
CA ASN A 63 -0.54 -9.07 -8.26
C ASN A 63 -0.38 -7.84 -7.39
N PRO A 64 -0.96 -7.86 -6.18
CA PRO A 64 -0.92 -6.69 -5.31
C PRO A 64 0.48 -6.23 -4.92
N ASP A 65 1.41 -7.17 -4.82
CA ASP A 65 2.79 -6.82 -4.46
C ASP A 65 3.42 -5.99 -5.55
N LEU A 66 3.24 -6.40 -6.78
CA LEU A 66 3.77 -5.65 -7.91
C LEU A 66 3.10 -4.28 -8.00
N TYR A 67 1.80 -4.25 -7.76
CA TYR A 67 1.06 -3.00 -7.73
C TYR A 67 1.70 -2.03 -6.71
N SER A 68 2.00 -2.51 -5.52
CA SER A 68 2.62 -1.67 -4.50
C SER A 68 3.98 -1.16 -4.93
N GLN A 69 4.77 -2.00 -5.55
CA GLN A 69 6.08 -1.58 -6.03
C GLN A 69 5.96 -0.50 -7.09
N ILE A 70 5.03 -0.67 -8.01
CA ILE A 70 4.83 0.31 -9.06
C ILE A 70 4.39 1.64 -8.49
N VAL A 71 3.43 1.61 -7.57
CA VAL A 71 2.94 2.83 -6.95
C VAL A 71 4.07 3.56 -6.24
N ASN A 72 4.90 2.83 -5.50
CA ASN A 72 6.01 3.43 -4.79
C ASN A 72 7.01 4.07 -5.73
N VAL A 73 7.28 3.41 -6.86
CA VAL A 73 8.20 3.97 -7.85
C VAL A 73 7.62 5.27 -8.43
N ILE A 74 6.34 5.26 -8.76
CA ILE A 74 5.72 6.45 -9.34
C ILE A 74 5.75 7.61 -8.34
N ILE A 75 5.43 7.32 -7.09
CA ILE A 75 5.47 8.36 -6.06
C ILE A 75 6.87 8.91 -5.90
N SER A 76 7.88 8.04 -5.93
CA SER A 76 9.27 8.49 -5.88
C SER A 76 9.62 9.40 -7.03
N LEU A 77 9.16 9.08 -8.22
CA LEU A 77 9.43 9.90 -9.38
C LEU A 77 8.82 11.29 -9.22
N VAL A 78 7.62 11.35 -8.65
CA VAL A 78 6.98 12.63 -8.41
C VAL A 78 7.75 13.43 -7.37
N GLN A 79 8.14 12.77 -6.29
CA GLN A 79 8.83 13.44 -5.20
C GLN A 79 10.18 13.97 -5.60
N THR A 80 10.85 13.28 -6.49
CA THR A 80 12.16 13.73 -6.95
C THR A 80 12.07 14.66 -8.16
N GLY A 81 10.87 15.00 -8.58
CA GLY A 81 10.68 15.91 -9.70
C GLY A 81 10.98 15.32 -11.05
N ARG A 82 11.08 14.01 -11.14
CA ARG A 82 11.42 13.37 -12.40
C ARG A 82 10.22 13.13 -13.29
N LEU A 83 9.03 13.16 -12.71
CA LEU A 83 7.82 12.97 -13.47
C LEU A 83 7.17 14.31 -13.72
N GLN A 84 7.05 14.69 -14.96
CA GLN A 84 6.40 15.92 -15.35
C GLN A 84 5.18 15.57 -16.18
N GLY A 85 4.04 16.01 -15.72
CA GLY A 85 2.81 15.68 -16.37
C GLY A 85 2.38 14.27 -16.07
N LYS A 86 1.51 13.75 -16.91
CA LYS A 86 0.99 12.41 -16.67
C LYS A 86 1.91 11.36 -17.27
N LEU A 87 1.96 10.24 -16.58
CA LEU A 87 2.71 9.08 -17.04
C LEU A 87 1.93 8.39 -18.12
N SER A 88 2.54 8.22 -19.28
CA SER A 88 1.88 7.55 -20.40
C SER A 88 1.96 6.04 -20.23
N GLU A 89 1.16 5.35 -21.03
CA GLU A 89 1.19 3.90 -21.02
C GLU A 89 2.58 3.37 -21.34
N LYS A 90 3.24 4.00 -22.28
CA LYS A 90 4.57 3.60 -22.68
C LYS A 90 5.56 3.74 -21.54
N GLN A 91 5.49 4.84 -20.82
CA GLN A 91 6.35 5.04 -19.66
C GLN A 91 6.02 4.07 -18.56
N PHE A 92 4.75 3.79 -18.37
CA PHE A 92 4.30 2.84 -17.39
C PHE A 92 4.86 1.44 -17.70
N LEU A 93 4.79 1.04 -18.94
CA LEU A 93 5.32 -0.26 -19.34
C LEU A 93 6.82 -0.35 -19.13
N ALA A 94 7.53 0.76 -19.32
CA ALA A 94 8.96 0.77 -19.06
C ALA A 94 9.25 0.53 -17.58
N ILE A 95 8.47 1.13 -16.70
CA ILE A 95 8.62 0.90 -15.28
C ILE A 95 8.33 -0.55 -14.95
N LEU A 96 7.25 -1.06 -15.49
CA LEU A 96 6.86 -2.44 -15.25
C LEU A 96 7.95 -3.40 -15.70
N GLN A 97 8.51 -3.15 -16.85
CA GLN A 97 9.55 -4.01 -17.37
C GLN A 97 10.79 -3.99 -16.47
N LYS A 98 11.15 -2.83 -15.99
CA LYS A 98 12.29 -2.74 -15.10
C LYS A 98 12.08 -3.54 -13.84
N LEU A 99 10.90 -3.46 -13.27
CA LEU A 99 10.62 -4.16 -12.04
C LEU A 99 10.62 -5.67 -12.23
N THR A 100 10.02 -6.13 -13.29
CA THR A 100 9.95 -7.56 -13.53
C THR A 100 11.30 -8.12 -13.97
N THR A 101 12.06 -7.35 -14.73
CA THR A 101 13.37 -7.79 -15.16
C THR A 101 14.31 -7.94 -13.97
N ARG A 102 14.22 -7.03 -13.02
CA ARG A 102 15.07 -7.12 -11.85
C ARG A 102 14.83 -8.40 -11.08
N GLN A 103 13.62 -8.81 -10.99
CA GLN A 103 13.28 -9.98 -10.22
C GLN A 103 13.80 -11.25 -10.89
N GLU A 104 13.70 -11.29 -12.18
CA GLU A 104 14.11 -12.47 -12.90
C GLU A 104 15.59 -12.76 -12.83
N PRO A 105 16.46 -11.80 -13.08
CA PRO A 105 17.88 -12.08 -13.02
C PRO A 105 18.31 -12.60 -11.67
N THR A 106 17.70 -12.10 -10.62
CA THR A 106 18.04 -12.54 -9.30
C THR A 106 17.74 -14.01 -9.14
N ILE A 107 16.61 -14.44 -9.64
CA ILE A 107 16.22 -15.82 -9.54
C ILE A 107 17.16 -16.71 -10.33
N ASN A 108 17.43 -16.34 -11.55
CA ASN A 108 18.30 -17.12 -12.39
C ASN A 108 19.66 -17.25 -11.81
N TYR A 109 20.11 -16.21 -11.23
CA TYR A 109 21.43 -16.17 -10.71
C TYR A 109 21.65 -17.18 -9.63
N LYS A 110 20.65 -17.51 -8.94
CA LYS A 110 20.79 -18.38 -7.81
C LYS A 110 21.25 -19.76 -8.17
N HIS A 111 20.84 -20.28 -9.27
CA HIS A 111 21.18 -21.64 -9.50
C HIS A 111 22.53 -21.81 -10.12
N LYS A 112 23.24 -20.77 -10.25
CA LYS A 112 24.60 -20.94 -10.69
C LYS A 112 25.48 -21.52 -9.64
#